data_37f15f114628aa83311e335a2160d256
#
_entry.id   37f15f114628aa83311e335a2160d256
#
_cell.length_a   1.000
_cell.length_b   1.000
_cell.length_c   1.000
_cell.angle_alpha   90.00
_cell.angle_beta   90.00
_cell.angle_gamma   90.00
#
_symmetry.space_group_name_H-M   'P 1'
#
loop_
_entity.id
_entity.type
_entity.pdbx_description
1 polymer ?
#
loop_
_entity_poly.entity_id
_entity_poly.type
_entity_poly.pdbx_seq_one_letter_code
_entity_poly.pdbx_strand_id
1 'polypeptide(L)'
;LFRSWSLQRLHNSGLTVAHEFNIRERIAFYEGLCAAHGGTRFEDYSEVRSHMNELMDQLDAMQRPRVLSHIDSVADNFLFLPDGSVRLIDWEYAGMCDPLIDLSMCAIYSYYDEAATEKLMQIYFGREPETNERKIVYSYIALGGFLWALWAVYKASLGEEFGEYTLIMYRYAKTYYKKVCLL
;
A
#
# COMPACT_ATOMS: atom_id res chain seq x y z
N LEU A 1 12.22 12.04 -1.42
CA LEU A 1 11.89 13.41 -1.00
C LEU A 1 10.66 13.94 -1.72
N PHE A 2 10.68 14.12 -3.05
CA PHE A 2 9.59 14.74 -3.81
C PHE A 2 8.25 14.01 -3.70
N ARG A 3 8.23 12.68 -3.79
CA ARG A 3 6.98 11.89 -3.69
C ARG A 3 6.32 12.07 -2.32
N SER A 4 7.07 11.94 -1.23
CA SER A 4 6.55 12.14 0.12
C SER A 4 5.93 13.53 0.31
N TRP A 5 6.61 14.58 -0.19
CA TRP A 5 6.11 15.95 -0.14
C TRP A 5 4.85 16.16 -1.02
N SER A 6 4.82 15.56 -2.22
CA SER A 6 3.64 15.64 -3.10
C SER A 6 2.43 14.95 -2.49
N LEU A 7 2.61 13.78 -1.88
CA LEU A 7 1.56 13.07 -1.15
C LEU A 7 1.08 13.87 0.05
N GLN A 8 1.97 14.45 0.84
CA GLN A 8 1.61 15.30 1.97
C GLN A 8 0.77 16.52 1.53
N ARG A 9 1.12 17.15 0.40
CA ARG A 9 0.32 18.24 -0.17
C ARG A 9 -1.07 17.77 -0.60
N LEU A 10 -1.18 16.60 -1.22
CA LEU A 10 -2.45 16.00 -1.58
C LEU A 10 -3.31 15.78 -0.33
N HIS A 11 -2.77 15.11 0.67
CA HIS A 11 -3.48 14.78 1.90
C HIS A 11 -3.96 16.03 2.69
N ASN A 12 -3.21 17.13 2.60
CA ASN A 12 -3.55 18.41 3.24
C ASN A 12 -4.38 19.35 2.34
N SER A 13 -4.74 18.92 1.13
CA SER A 13 -5.44 19.79 0.16
C SER A 13 -6.88 20.10 0.54
N GLY A 14 -7.51 19.29 1.39
CA GLY A 14 -8.94 19.37 1.68
C GLY A 14 -9.84 18.92 0.53
N LEU A 15 -9.27 18.39 -0.56
CA LEU A 15 -10.06 17.83 -1.67
C LEU A 15 -10.78 16.56 -1.23
N THR A 16 -12.00 16.38 -1.74
CA THR A 16 -12.81 15.19 -1.45
C THR A 16 -13.40 14.63 -2.73
N VAL A 17 -13.63 13.31 -2.72
CA VAL A 17 -14.35 12.58 -3.77
C VAL A 17 -15.44 11.73 -3.15
N ALA A 18 -16.44 11.33 -3.96
CA ALA A 18 -17.59 10.59 -3.45
C ALA A 18 -17.29 9.13 -3.09
N HIS A 19 -16.24 8.55 -3.65
CA HIS A 19 -15.89 7.14 -3.41
C HIS A 19 -14.75 6.99 -2.41
N GLU A 20 -14.70 5.82 -1.82
CA GLU A 20 -13.69 5.44 -0.85
C GLU A 20 -12.77 4.36 -1.43
N PHE A 21 -11.51 4.38 -1.03
CA PHE A 21 -10.64 3.24 -1.21
C PHE A 21 -10.65 2.38 0.06
N ASN A 22 -11.05 1.12 -0.07
CA ASN A 22 -11.09 0.15 1.01
C ASN A 22 -10.18 -1.04 0.68
N ILE A 23 -9.07 -1.17 1.41
CA ILE A 23 -8.08 -2.22 1.15
C ILE A 23 -8.64 -3.63 1.39
N ARG A 24 -9.54 -3.80 2.37
CA ARG A 24 -10.21 -5.08 2.66
C ARG A 24 -11.06 -5.53 1.48
N GLU A 25 -11.85 -4.62 0.92
CA GLU A 25 -12.68 -4.89 -0.25
C GLU A 25 -11.84 -5.20 -1.50
N ARG A 26 -10.73 -4.48 -1.67
CA ARG A 26 -9.80 -4.74 -2.78
C ARG A 26 -9.11 -6.09 -2.67
N ILE A 27 -8.68 -6.48 -1.47
CA ILE A 27 -8.14 -7.82 -1.23
C ILE A 27 -9.20 -8.88 -1.56
N ALA A 28 -10.42 -8.75 -1.03
CA ALA A 28 -11.50 -9.70 -1.29
C ALA A 28 -11.85 -9.80 -2.80
N PHE A 29 -11.81 -8.66 -3.51
CA PHE A 29 -12.03 -8.63 -4.95
C PHE A 29 -10.99 -9.46 -5.72
N TYR A 30 -9.69 -9.27 -5.44
CA TYR A 30 -8.65 -10.05 -6.12
C TYR A 30 -8.57 -11.49 -5.65
N GLU A 31 -8.93 -11.80 -4.40
CA GLU A 31 -9.12 -13.18 -3.95
C GLU A 31 -10.20 -13.89 -4.78
N GLY A 32 -11.34 -13.24 -5.01
CA GLY A 32 -12.40 -13.76 -5.86
C GLY A 32 -11.93 -14.01 -7.30
N LEU A 33 -11.18 -13.08 -7.87
CA LEU A 33 -10.61 -13.25 -9.22
C LEU A 33 -9.59 -14.40 -9.26
N CYS A 34 -8.68 -14.50 -8.29
CA CYS A 34 -7.75 -15.61 -8.19
C CYS A 34 -8.49 -16.94 -8.08
N ALA A 35 -9.50 -17.04 -7.22
CA ALA A 35 -10.27 -18.27 -7.03
C ALA A 35 -10.96 -18.72 -8.33
N ALA A 36 -11.50 -17.77 -9.11
CA ALA A 36 -12.12 -18.04 -10.40
C ALA A 36 -11.13 -18.52 -11.50
N HIS A 37 -9.81 -18.25 -11.31
CA HIS A 37 -8.75 -18.52 -12.29
C HIS A 37 -7.69 -19.50 -11.78
N GLY A 38 -8.05 -20.46 -10.94
CA GLY A 38 -7.16 -21.54 -10.50
C GLY A 38 -6.51 -21.33 -9.12
N GLY A 39 -6.86 -20.26 -8.42
CA GLY A 39 -6.42 -19.98 -7.06
C GLY A 39 -4.98 -19.47 -6.93
N THR A 40 -4.54 -19.32 -5.69
CA THR A 40 -3.14 -18.99 -5.37
C THR A 40 -2.33 -20.26 -5.17
N ARG A 41 -1.01 -20.21 -5.44
CA ARG A 41 -0.09 -21.34 -5.25
C ARG A 41 0.84 -21.17 -4.05
N PHE A 42 0.53 -20.22 -3.16
CA PHE A 42 1.31 -20.03 -1.93
C PHE A 42 0.94 -21.11 -0.90
N GLU A 43 1.91 -21.89 -0.46
CA GLU A 43 1.67 -23.01 0.48
C GLU A 43 1.16 -22.53 1.84
N ASP A 44 1.62 -21.36 2.29
CA ASP A 44 1.26 -20.73 3.56
C ASP A 44 0.13 -19.67 3.43
N TYR A 45 -0.63 -19.72 2.33
CA TYR A 45 -1.65 -18.70 2.02
C TYR A 45 -2.65 -18.49 3.15
N SER A 46 -3.19 -19.57 3.73
CA SER A 46 -4.21 -19.51 4.79
C SER A 46 -3.68 -18.83 6.06
N GLU A 47 -2.43 -19.10 6.42
CA GLU A 47 -1.76 -18.46 7.55
C GLU A 47 -1.57 -16.96 7.30
N VAL A 48 -0.98 -16.61 6.15
CA VAL A 48 -0.74 -15.21 5.79
C VAL A 48 -2.06 -14.44 5.68
N ARG A 49 -3.11 -15.07 5.13
CA ARG A 49 -4.45 -14.47 5.04
C ARG A 49 -5.05 -14.19 6.42
N SER A 50 -4.84 -15.09 7.39
CA SER A 50 -5.27 -14.86 8.78
C SER A 50 -4.54 -13.65 9.38
N HIS A 51 -3.23 -13.55 9.19
CA HIS A 51 -2.43 -12.39 9.61
C HIS A 51 -2.92 -11.07 8.99
N MET A 52 -3.32 -11.10 7.71
CA MET A 52 -3.88 -9.90 7.05
C MET A 52 -5.23 -9.51 7.66
N ASN A 53 -6.07 -10.49 8.06
CA ASN A 53 -7.31 -10.20 8.77
C ASN A 53 -7.05 -9.50 10.11
N GLU A 54 -6.10 -10.01 10.90
CA GLU A 54 -5.72 -9.39 12.17
C GLU A 54 -5.29 -7.93 12.01
N LEU A 55 -4.48 -7.63 10.98
CA LEU A 55 -4.06 -6.25 10.69
C LEU A 55 -5.24 -5.36 10.29
N MET A 56 -6.13 -5.88 9.43
CA MET A 56 -7.31 -5.13 9.00
C MET A 56 -8.26 -4.84 10.17
N ASP A 57 -8.48 -5.83 11.05
CA ASP A 57 -9.34 -5.66 12.23
C ASP A 57 -8.75 -4.63 13.20
N GLN A 58 -7.41 -4.63 13.39
CA GLN A 58 -6.73 -3.62 14.20
C GLN A 58 -6.86 -2.21 13.61
N LEU A 59 -6.68 -2.06 12.30
CA LEU A 59 -6.82 -0.77 11.61
C LEU A 59 -8.26 -0.26 11.61
N ASP A 60 -9.24 -1.13 11.39
CA ASP A 60 -10.66 -0.80 11.40
C ASP A 60 -11.15 -0.34 12.78
N ALA A 61 -10.53 -0.85 13.86
CA ALA A 61 -10.80 -0.41 15.23
C ALA A 61 -10.25 1.00 15.55
N MET A 62 -9.35 1.52 14.71
CA MET A 62 -8.76 2.85 14.88
C MET A 62 -9.60 3.90 14.18
N GLN A 63 -9.84 5.04 14.86
CA GLN A 63 -10.43 6.23 14.21
C GLN A 63 -9.34 6.95 13.43
N ARG A 64 -9.22 6.60 12.13
CA ARG A 64 -8.22 7.19 11.24
C ARG A 64 -8.82 8.32 10.39
N PRO A 65 -8.03 9.37 10.11
CA PRO A 65 -8.48 10.42 9.19
C PRO A 65 -8.70 9.82 7.79
N ARG A 66 -9.66 10.39 7.08
CA ARG A 66 -9.95 10.02 5.69
C ARG A 66 -9.70 11.22 4.80
N VAL A 67 -8.74 11.12 3.93
CA VAL A 67 -8.34 12.16 2.97
C VAL A 67 -8.29 11.57 1.57
N LEU A 68 -8.31 12.43 0.56
CA LEU A 68 -8.05 11.99 -0.81
C LEU A 68 -6.63 11.47 -0.91
N SER A 69 -6.50 10.18 -1.24
CA SER A 69 -5.25 9.47 -1.42
C SER A 69 -5.18 8.92 -2.83
N HIS A 70 -3.97 8.81 -3.36
CA HIS A 70 -3.72 8.41 -4.74
C HIS A 70 -3.68 6.89 -4.92
N ILE A 71 -3.16 6.18 -3.92
CA ILE A 71 -2.96 4.73 -3.84
C ILE A 71 -1.85 4.22 -4.78
N ASP A 72 -1.88 4.60 -6.04
CA ASP A 72 -0.90 4.15 -7.02
C ASP A 72 0.29 5.12 -7.13
N SER A 73 1.00 5.31 -6.02
CA SER A 73 2.13 6.25 -5.90
C SER A 73 3.45 5.72 -6.48
N VAL A 74 3.38 5.00 -7.62
CA VAL A 74 4.57 4.58 -8.39
C VAL A 74 5.34 5.79 -8.91
N ALA A 75 6.64 5.60 -9.19
CA ALA A 75 7.50 6.71 -9.62
C ALA A 75 7.01 7.37 -10.91
N ASP A 76 6.50 6.57 -11.85
CA ASP A 76 6.08 7.01 -13.19
C ASP A 76 4.81 7.88 -13.16
N ASN A 77 4.04 7.83 -12.07
CA ASN A 77 2.87 8.67 -11.87
C ASN A 77 3.21 10.10 -11.35
N PHE A 78 4.50 10.40 -11.12
CA PHE A 78 4.96 11.73 -10.72
C PHE A 78 5.67 12.43 -11.88
N LEU A 79 4.97 13.29 -12.60
CA LEU A 79 5.54 14.06 -13.71
C LEU A 79 6.23 15.33 -13.20
N PHE A 80 7.53 15.43 -13.43
CA PHE A 80 8.32 16.63 -13.14
C PHE A 80 8.26 17.56 -14.35
N LEU A 81 7.74 18.77 -14.14
CA LEU A 81 7.59 19.76 -15.20
C LEU A 81 8.79 20.71 -15.25
N PRO A 82 9.03 21.36 -16.40
CA PRO A 82 10.16 22.29 -16.56
C PRO A 82 10.15 23.48 -15.60
N ASP A 83 8.98 23.87 -15.08
CA ASP A 83 8.80 24.93 -14.09
C ASP A 83 9.11 24.48 -12.64
N GLY A 84 9.56 23.23 -12.47
CA GLY A 84 9.85 22.63 -11.17
C GLY A 84 8.62 22.11 -10.42
N SER A 85 7.42 22.23 -10.99
CA SER A 85 6.21 21.64 -10.39
C SER A 85 6.15 20.14 -10.64
N VAL A 86 5.39 19.45 -9.77
CA VAL A 86 5.12 18.00 -9.88
C VAL A 86 3.63 17.81 -10.07
N ARG A 87 3.26 16.99 -11.05
CA ARG A 87 1.88 16.55 -11.29
C ARG A 87 1.75 15.07 -11.02
N LEU A 88 0.72 14.69 -10.29
CA LEU A 88 0.28 13.32 -10.16
C LEU A 88 -0.71 12.99 -11.29
N ILE A 89 -0.52 11.82 -11.89
CA ILE A 89 -1.38 11.27 -12.94
C ILE A 89 -1.83 9.86 -12.55
N ASP A 90 -2.76 9.28 -13.32
CA ASP A 90 -3.29 7.94 -13.13
C ASP A 90 -4.01 7.74 -11.79
N TRP A 91 -5.19 8.33 -11.69
CA TRP A 91 -6.02 8.39 -10.50
C TRP A 91 -7.02 7.22 -10.39
N GLU A 92 -6.82 6.12 -11.12
CA GLU A 92 -7.82 5.02 -11.21
C GLU A 92 -8.11 4.33 -9.87
N TYR A 93 -7.13 4.32 -8.94
CA TYR A 93 -7.28 3.75 -7.60
C TYR A 93 -7.57 4.81 -6.53
N ALA A 94 -7.52 6.09 -6.87
CA ALA A 94 -7.64 7.16 -5.90
C ALA A 94 -9.01 7.16 -5.19
N GLY A 95 -9.02 7.49 -3.90
CA GLY A 95 -10.25 7.53 -3.10
C GLY A 95 -10.03 8.09 -1.71
N MET A 96 -11.11 8.27 -0.96
CA MET A 96 -11.04 8.71 0.43
C MET A 96 -10.61 7.54 1.33
N CYS A 97 -9.45 7.66 1.97
CA CYS A 97 -8.93 6.65 2.90
C CYS A 97 -7.91 7.24 3.88
N ASP A 98 -7.29 6.38 4.70
CA ASP A 98 -6.17 6.77 5.55
C ASP A 98 -4.95 7.20 4.70
N PRO A 99 -4.40 8.41 4.91
CA PRO A 99 -3.26 8.90 4.13
C PRO A 99 -2.00 8.03 4.23
N LEU A 100 -1.84 7.26 5.32
CA LEU A 100 -0.66 6.41 5.49
C LEU A 100 -0.65 5.21 4.54
N ILE A 101 -1.76 4.92 3.87
CA ILE A 101 -1.81 3.95 2.78
C ILE A 101 -0.94 4.39 1.59
N ASP A 102 -1.01 5.66 1.19
CA ASP A 102 -0.18 6.21 0.10
C ASP A 102 1.30 6.13 0.42
N LEU A 103 1.66 6.42 1.66
CA LEU A 103 3.04 6.32 2.13
C LEU A 103 3.55 4.89 2.06
N SER A 104 2.71 3.93 2.45
CA SER A 104 3.00 2.51 2.41
C SER A 104 3.13 1.99 0.98
N MET A 105 2.25 2.41 0.06
CA MET A 105 2.34 2.06 -1.36
C MET A 105 3.61 2.65 -1.99
N CYS A 106 3.99 3.89 -1.65
CA CYS A 106 5.25 4.49 -2.09
C CYS A 106 6.47 3.65 -1.67
N ALA A 107 6.47 3.09 -0.46
CA ALA A 107 7.53 2.22 0.01
C ALA A 107 7.59 0.90 -0.77
N ILE A 108 6.44 0.25 -0.99
CA ILE A 108 6.31 -1.02 -1.73
C ILE A 108 6.79 -0.85 -3.17
N TYR A 109 6.28 0.14 -3.89
CA TYR A 109 6.64 0.38 -5.30
C TYR A 109 8.09 0.82 -5.50
N SER A 110 8.74 1.30 -4.43
CA SER A 110 10.15 1.66 -4.46
C SER A 110 11.06 0.53 -4.01
N TYR A 111 10.50 -0.63 -3.67
CA TYR A 111 11.22 -1.76 -3.08
C TYR A 111 12.04 -1.37 -1.86
N TYR A 112 11.50 -0.46 -1.03
CA TYR A 112 12.21 0.04 0.15
C TYR A 112 12.34 -1.06 1.21
N ASP A 113 13.53 -1.15 1.77
CA ASP A 113 13.78 -1.88 3.01
C ASP A 113 13.28 -1.07 4.23
N GLU A 114 13.52 -1.58 5.42
CA GLU A 114 13.10 -0.93 6.65
C GLU A 114 13.74 0.44 6.83
N ALA A 115 15.05 0.57 6.58
CA ALA A 115 15.77 1.83 6.77
C ALA A 115 15.27 2.91 5.80
N ALA A 116 15.03 2.57 4.55
CA ALA A 116 14.45 3.49 3.57
C ALA A 116 12.99 3.84 3.90
N THR A 117 12.22 2.88 4.43
CA THR A 117 10.84 3.11 4.89
C THR A 117 10.80 4.06 6.10
N GLU A 118 11.68 3.86 7.08
CA GLU A 118 11.82 4.78 8.23
C GLU A 118 12.18 6.20 7.75
N LYS A 119 13.11 6.31 6.80
CA LYS A 119 13.48 7.61 6.22
C LYS A 119 12.32 8.27 5.48
N LEU A 120 11.52 7.50 4.75
CA LEU A 120 10.31 7.99 4.09
C LEU A 120 9.32 8.57 5.12
N MET A 121 9.08 7.85 6.23
CA MET A 121 8.22 8.32 7.32
C MET A 121 8.75 9.58 7.99
N GLN A 122 10.05 9.65 8.31
CA GLN A 122 10.66 10.85 8.86
C GLN A 122 10.44 12.10 7.98
N ILE A 123 10.58 11.92 6.66
CA ILE A 123 10.36 13.00 5.69
C ILE A 123 8.89 13.42 5.66
N TYR A 124 7.99 12.43 5.66
CA TYR A 124 6.55 12.67 5.61
C TYR A 124 6.05 13.39 6.87
N PHE A 125 6.47 12.95 8.05
CA PHE A 125 6.04 13.54 9.31
C PHE A 125 6.83 14.79 9.70
N GLY A 126 8.02 15.02 9.09
CA GLY A 126 8.94 16.10 9.50
C GLY A 126 9.60 15.87 10.86
N ARG A 127 9.47 14.65 11.41
CA ARG A 127 9.99 14.20 12.71
C ARG A 127 10.16 12.69 12.72
N GLU A 128 10.74 12.17 13.81
CA GLU A 128 10.71 10.71 14.05
C GLU A 128 9.26 10.22 14.16
N PRO A 129 8.90 9.13 13.46
CA PRO A 129 7.58 8.54 13.57
C PRO A 129 7.36 7.93 14.97
N GLU A 130 6.16 8.05 15.50
CA GLU A 130 5.77 7.39 16.74
C GLU A 130 5.55 5.88 16.51
N THR A 131 5.62 5.09 17.58
CA THR A 131 5.41 3.63 17.50
C THR A 131 4.08 3.28 16.83
N ASN A 132 3.01 4.01 17.16
CA ASN A 132 1.70 3.77 16.55
C ASN A 132 1.66 4.11 15.05
N GLU A 133 2.35 5.17 14.64
CA GLU A 133 2.48 5.53 13.23
C GLU A 133 3.26 4.46 12.44
N ARG A 134 4.35 3.94 13.03
CA ARG A 134 5.09 2.80 12.46
C ARG A 134 4.19 1.57 12.31
N LYS A 135 3.44 1.22 13.35
CA LYS A 135 2.50 0.09 13.29
C LYS A 135 1.52 0.23 12.12
N ILE A 136 0.94 1.41 11.96
CA ILE A 136 -0.03 1.66 10.90
C ILE A 136 0.62 1.56 9.51
N VAL A 137 1.76 2.23 9.30
CA VAL A 137 2.49 2.18 8.01
C VAL A 137 2.92 0.74 7.70
N TYR A 138 3.50 0.03 8.66
CA TYR A 138 3.92 -1.36 8.48
C TYR A 138 2.73 -2.29 8.20
N SER A 139 1.59 -2.07 8.86
CA SER A 139 0.36 -2.81 8.57
C SER A 139 -0.10 -2.59 7.13
N TYR A 140 -0.11 -1.34 6.65
CA TYR A 140 -0.47 -1.06 5.26
C TYR A 140 0.58 -1.57 4.25
N ILE A 141 1.86 -1.61 4.59
CA ILE A 141 2.87 -2.26 3.74
C ILE A 141 2.60 -3.77 3.65
N ALA A 142 2.26 -4.42 4.75
CA ALA A 142 1.91 -5.84 4.72
C ALA A 142 0.66 -6.10 3.87
N LEU A 143 -0.40 -5.33 4.11
CA LEU A 143 -1.67 -5.44 3.37
C LEU A 143 -1.50 -5.09 1.89
N GLY A 144 -0.75 -4.04 1.56
CA GLY A 144 -0.46 -3.65 0.19
C GLY A 144 0.37 -4.72 -0.55
N GLY A 145 1.39 -5.27 0.11
CA GLY A 145 2.15 -6.40 -0.43
C GLY A 145 1.27 -7.61 -0.73
N PHE A 146 0.36 -7.94 0.17
CA PHE A 146 -0.60 -9.03 -0.05
C PHE A 146 -1.56 -8.73 -1.20
N LEU A 147 -2.13 -7.53 -1.25
CA LEU A 147 -3.01 -7.07 -2.32
C LEU A 147 -2.35 -7.17 -3.70
N TRP A 148 -1.14 -6.66 -3.84
CA TRP A 148 -0.43 -6.66 -5.13
C TRP A 148 0.11 -8.03 -5.50
N ALA A 149 0.39 -8.90 -4.54
CA ALA A 149 0.67 -10.30 -4.83
C ALA A 149 -0.55 -11.01 -5.44
N LEU A 150 -1.76 -10.80 -4.90
CA LEU A 150 -3.00 -11.34 -5.47
C LEU A 150 -3.29 -10.77 -6.86
N TRP A 151 -3.13 -9.45 -7.05
CA TRP A 151 -3.25 -8.81 -8.36
C TRP A 151 -2.34 -9.48 -9.39
N ALA A 152 -1.05 -9.66 -9.05
CA ALA A 152 -0.07 -10.28 -9.94
C ALA A 152 -0.39 -11.76 -10.23
N VAL A 153 -0.88 -12.52 -9.24
CA VAL A 153 -1.35 -13.90 -9.45
C VAL A 153 -2.51 -13.93 -10.45
N TYR A 154 -3.49 -13.05 -10.28
CA TYR A 154 -4.60 -12.93 -11.21
C TYR A 154 -4.13 -12.56 -12.62
N LYS A 155 -3.29 -11.55 -12.77
CA LYS A 155 -2.74 -11.13 -14.05
C LYS A 155 -1.93 -12.24 -14.73
N ALA A 156 -1.12 -12.99 -13.97
CA ALA A 156 -0.39 -14.15 -14.47
C ALA A 156 -1.33 -15.24 -15.02
N SER A 157 -2.51 -15.42 -14.43
CA SER A 157 -3.54 -16.34 -14.95
C SER A 157 -4.12 -15.92 -16.29
N LEU A 158 -3.97 -14.63 -16.64
CA LEU A 158 -4.36 -14.07 -17.95
C LEU A 158 -3.20 -14.07 -18.97
N GLY A 159 -2.02 -14.60 -18.59
CA GLY A 159 -0.84 -14.67 -19.44
C GLY A 159 0.12 -13.49 -19.33
N GLU A 160 -0.08 -12.60 -18.36
CA GLU A 160 0.84 -11.49 -18.09
C GLU A 160 1.90 -11.92 -17.04
N GLU A 161 3.17 -12.01 -17.42
CA GLU A 161 4.24 -12.42 -16.52
C GLU A 161 4.92 -11.21 -15.85
N PHE A 162 5.04 -11.28 -14.53
CA PHE A 162 5.66 -10.22 -13.71
C PHE A 162 6.98 -10.66 -13.06
N GLY A 163 7.57 -11.80 -13.48
CA GLY A 163 8.81 -12.30 -12.94
C GLY A 163 8.77 -12.49 -11.41
N GLU A 164 9.72 -11.92 -10.70
CA GLU A 164 9.84 -12.04 -9.24
C GLU A 164 8.86 -11.11 -8.47
N TYR A 165 8.15 -10.22 -9.15
CA TYR A 165 7.29 -9.22 -8.50
C TYR A 165 6.29 -9.84 -7.52
N THR A 166 5.60 -10.91 -7.95
CA THR A 166 4.61 -11.61 -7.12
C THR A 166 5.21 -12.10 -5.80
N LEU A 167 6.42 -12.68 -5.85
CA LEU A 167 7.12 -13.19 -4.67
C LEU A 167 7.63 -12.06 -3.78
N ILE A 168 8.10 -10.97 -4.37
CA ILE A 168 8.55 -9.78 -3.64
C ILE A 168 7.37 -9.19 -2.87
N MET A 169 6.21 -9.01 -3.53
CA MET A 169 5.01 -8.48 -2.90
C MET A 169 4.53 -9.38 -1.75
N TYR A 170 4.48 -10.69 -1.97
CA TYR A 170 4.11 -11.64 -0.93
C TYR A 170 5.10 -11.67 0.23
N ARG A 171 6.39 -11.44 -0.03
CA ARG A 171 7.43 -11.29 1.00
C ARG A 171 7.19 -10.04 1.85
N TYR A 172 6.78 -8.91 1.25
CA TYR A 172 6.38 -7.71 2.00
C TYR A 172 5.27 -8.03 3.02
N ALA A 173 4.23 -8.75 2.59
CA ALA A 173 3.14 -9.14 3.49
C ALA A 173 3.67 -9.86 4.74
N LYS A 174 4.50 -10.88 4.56
CA LYS A 174 5.04 -11.69 5.66
C LYS A 174 6.05 -10.94 6.52
N THR A 175 6.93 -10.18 5.90
CA THR A 175 8.01 -9.47 6.61
C THR A 175 7.45 -8.35 7.48
N TYR A 176 6.55 -7.55 6.94
CA TYR A 176 6.02 -6.40 7.66
C TYR A 176 4.97 -6.79 8.70
N TYR A 177 4.21 -7.87 8.51
CA TYR A 177 3.41 -8.45 9.60
C TYR A 177 4.28 -8.79 10.82
N LYS A 178 5.40 -9.50 10.63
CA LYS A 178 6.34 -9.81 11.72
C LYS A 178 6.86 -8.55 12.42
N LYS A 179 7.15 -7.50 11.66
CA LYS A 179 7.61 -6.22 12.21
C LYS A 179 6.53 -5.53 13.06
N VAL A 180 5.28 -5.56 12.63
CA VAL A 180 4.14 -5.05 13.43
C VAL A 180 4.04 -5.78 14.76
N CYS A 181 4.23 -7.10 14.77
CA CYS A 181 4.20 -7.91 16.01
C CYS A 181 5.34 -7.60 16.97
N LEU A 182 6.44 -6.99 16.53
CA LEU A 182 7.59 -6.63 17.35
C LEU A 182 7.49 -5.20 17.95
N LEU A 183 6.55 -4.39 17.50
CA LEU A 183 6.28 -3.03 17.98
C LEU A 183 5.19 -3.00 19.07
#